data_81c0ca639622951841ac96fad3c3c08a
#
_entry.id   81c0ca639622951841ac96fad3c3c08a
#
_cell.length_a   1.000
_cell.length_b   1.000
_cell.length_c   1.000
_cell.angle_alpha   90.00
_cell.angle_beta   90.00
_cell.angle_gamma   90.00
#
_symmetry.space_group_name_H-M   'P 1'
#
loop_
_entity.id
_entity.type
_entity.pdbx_description
1 polymer ?
#
loop_
_entity_poly.entity_id
_entity_poly.type
_entity_poly.pdbx_seq_one_letter_code
_entity_poly.pdbx_strand_id
1 'polypeptide(L)'
;MSHTPTLERISQALEPIFPIELRFTVYTRPEAGRAPAAGSLYHLFVISRRFEGLPKIDRHRIVYEYLKPFIGHGIHNINMTLLAPSESRH
;
A
#
# COMPACT_ATOMS: atom_id res chain seq x y z
N MET A 1 1.11 21.44 0.93
CA MET A 1 0.44 20.45 0.11
C MET A 1 0.15 19.19 0.88
N SER A 2 -1.02 18.68 0.75
CA SER A 2 -1.39 17.48 1.45
C SER A 2 -0.86 16.24 0.73
N HIS A 3 -0.40 15.27 1.51
CA HIS A 3 0.01 13.99 0.97
C HIS A 3 -1.16 13.01 1.03
N THR A 4 -2.27 13.39 0.39
CA THR A 4 -3.45 12.55 0.39
C THR A 4 -3.14 11.24 -0.33
N PRO A 5 -3.29 10.10 0.35
CA PRO A 5 -3.02 8.83 -0.30
C PRO A 5 -4.14 8.47 -1.25
N THR A 6 -3.83 8.45 -2.53
CA THR A 6 -4.76 8.02 -3.57
C THR A 6 -4.11 6.89 -4.35
N LEU A 7 -4.93 6.11 -5.05
CA LEU A 7 -4.40 5.03 -5.87
C LEU A 7 -3.34 5.57 -6.83
N GLU A 8 -3.60 6.71 -7.43
CA GLU A 8 -2.68 7.30 -8.39
C GLU A 8 -1.34 7.64 -7.75
N ARG A 9 -1.36 8.30 -6.58
CA ARG A 9 -0.14 8.69 -5.89
C ARG A 9 0.64 7.49 -5.37
N ILE A 10 -0.08 6.50 -4.86
CA ILE A 10 0.55 5.27 -4.38
C ILE A 10 1.18 4.52 -5.55
N SER A 11 0.50 4.47 -6.69
CA SER A 11 1.04 3.83 -7.88
C SER A 11 2.32 4.51 -8.34
N GLN A 12 2.34 5.83 -8.33
CA GLN A 12 3.55 6.57 -8.71
C GLN A 12 4.70 6.29 -7.77
N ALA A 13 4.42 6.24 -6.47
CA ALA A 13 5.45 5.99 -5.47
C ALA A 13 6.06 4.60 -5.63
N LEU A 14 5.28 3.63 -6.10
CA LEU A 14 5.73 2.25 -6.22
C LEU A 14 6.19 1.88 -7.63
N GLU A 15 6.28 2.83 -8.54
CA GLU A 15 6.79 2.55 -9.88
C GLU A 15 8.14 1.83 -9.89
N PRO A 16 9.08 2.19 -9.00
CA PRO A 16 10.39 1.53 -9.05
C PRO A 16 10.38 0.04 -8.80
N ILE A 17 9.32 -0.52 -8.22
CA ILE A 17 9.23 -1.96 -8.03
C ILE A 17 8.45 -2.65 -9.14
N PHE A 18 8.01 -1.90 -10.15
CA PHE A 18 7.34 -2.42 -11.34
C PHE A 18 6.20 -3.37 -10.97
N PRO A 19 5.15 -2.90 -10.28
CA PRO A 19 4.06 -3.78 -9.87
C PRO A 19 3.30 -4.31 -11.08
N ILE A 20 3.04 -5.61 -11.07
CA ILE A 20 2.21 -6.25 -12.07
C ILE A 20 0.75 -5.95 -11.78
N GLU A 21 0.41 -5.95 -10.51
CA GLU A 21 -0.93 -5.60 -10.05
C GLU A 21 -0.80 -4.79 -8.78
N LEU A 22 -1.65 -3.77 -8.64
CA LEU A 22 -1.66 -2.92 -7.47
C LEU A 22 -3.10 -2.52 -7.17
N ARG A 23 -3.53 -2.77 -5.94
CA ARG A 23 -4.84 -2.35 -5.45
C ARG A 23 -4.67 -1.60 -4.15
N PHE A 24 -5.34 -0.49 -4.03
CA PHE A 24 -5.28 0.33 -2.84
C PHE A 24 -6.69 0.60 -2.37
N THR A 25 -7.03 0.08 -1.19
CA THR A 25 -8.38 0.16 -0.65
C THR A 25 -8.37 0.93 0.66
N VAL A 26 -9.38 1.77 0.84
CA VAL A 26 -9.56 2.51 2.08
C VAL A 26 -10.81 1.99 2.77
N TYR A 27 -10.64 1.56 4.02
CA TYR A 27 -11.76 1.12 4.83
C TYR A 27 -12.09 2.22 5.83
N THR A 28 -13.24 2.84 5.66
CA THR A 28 -13.72 3.86 6.59
C THR A 28 -14.96 3.33 7.28
N ARG A 29 -15.16 3.78 8.51
CA ARG A 29 -16.36 3.38 9.23
C ARG A 29 -17.48 4.33 8.84
N PRO A 30 -18.54 3.81 8.22
CA PRO A 30 -19.64 4.67 7.77
C PRO A 30 -20.42 5.29 8.91
N GLU A 31 -20.40 4.70 10.08
CA GLU A 31 -21.18 5.18 11.22
C GLU A 31 -20.79 6.58 11.65
N ALA A 32 -19.62 7.01 11.31
CA ALA A 32 -19.15 8.31 11.75
C ALA A 32 -19.78 9.45 10.96
N GLY A 33 -20.26 9.20 9.75
CA GLY A 33 -20.72 10.26 8.88
C GLY A 33 -19.68 11.34 8.66
N ARG A 34 -18.43 11.05 8.95
CA ARG A 34 -17.34 12.01 8.86
C ARG A 34 -16.40 11.62 7.75
N ALA A 35 -15.63 12.61 7.29
CA ALA A 35 -14.58 12.32 6.34
C ALA A 35 -13.57 11.35 6.94
N PRO A 36 -12.85 10.59 6.09
CA PRO A 36 -11.80 9.69 6.58
C PRO A 36 -10.84 10.46 7.47
N ALA A 37 -10.66 9.97 8.69
CA ALA A 37 -9.80 10.60 9.66
C ALA A 37 -8.54 9.76 9.85
N ALA A 38 -7.72 10.16 10.81
CA ALA A 38 -6.49 9.48 11.12
C ALA A 38 -6.68 8.01 11.48
N GLY A 39 -7.90 7.60 11.80
CA GLY A 39 -8.18 6.20 12.13
C GLY A 39 -8.53 5.32 10.95
N SER A 40 -8.52 5.84 9.74
CA SER A 40 -8.85 5.04 8.57
C SER A 40 -7.85 3.92 8.36
N LEU A 41 -8.35 2.75 7.97
CA LEU A 41 -7.51 1.61 7.66
C LEU A 41 -7.35 1.50 6.16
N TYR A 42 -6.11 1.37 5.74
CA TYR A 42 -5.78 1.20 4.33
C TYR A 42 -5.29 -0.21 4.09
N HIS A 43 -5.55 -0.72 2.91
CA HIS A 43 -5.03 -2.01 2.49
C HIS A 43 -4.36 -1.86 1.12
N LEU A 44 -3.12 -2.29 1.04
CA LEU A 44 -2.35 -2.25 -0.20
C LEU A 44 -2.07 -3.68 -0.64
N PHE A 45 -2.45 -4.00 -1.87
CA PHE A 45 -2.19 -5.30 -2.47
C PHE A 45 -1.28 -5.09 -3.68
N VAL A 46 -0.12 -5.74 -3.68
CA VAL A 46 0.85 -5.58 -4.77
C VAL A 46 1.40 -6.95 -5.17
N ILE A 47 1.44 -7.18 -6.48
CA ILE A 47 2.16 -8.31 -7.04
C ILE A 47 3.33 -7.74 -7.82
N SER A 48 4.54 -8.18 -7.50
CA SER A 48 5.73 -7.70 -8.17
C SER A 48 6.79 -8.79 -8.22
N ARG A 49 7.50 -8.84 -9.33
CA ARG A 49 8.62 -9.77 -9.48
C ARG A 49 9.77 -9.46 -8.53
N ARG A 50 9.82 -8.22 -8.04
CA ARG A 50 10.82 -7.82 -7.06
C ARG A 50 10.71 -8.59 -5.76
N PHE A 51 9.55 -9.20 -5.51
CA PHE A 51 9.31 -9.94 -4.29
C PHE A 51 9.72 -11.41 -4.36
N GLU A 52 10.12 -11.89 -5.55
CA GLU A 52 10.55 -13.28 -5.68
C GLU A 52 11.75 -13.56 -4.80
N GLY A 53 11.65 -14.64 -4.02
CA GLY A 53 12.75 -15.06 -3.16
C GLY A 53 12.94 -14.25 -1.90
N LEU A 54 12.12 -13.22 -1.68
CA LEU A 54 12.25 -12.38 -0.49
C LEU A 54 11.30 -12.80 0.61
N PRO A 55 11.78 -12.82 1.86
CA PRO A 55 10.87 -12.99 3.01
C PRO A 55 9.89 -11.83 3.09
N LYS A 56 8.76 -12.07 3.74
CA LYS A 56 7.72 -11.03 3.84
C LYS A 56 8.21 -9.75 4.50
N ILE A 57 9.08 -9.87 5.50
CA ILE A 57 9.57 -8.70 6.19
C ILE A 57 10.38 -7.78 5.25
N ASP A 58 11.15 -8.37 4.35
CA ASP A 58 11.93 -7.58 3.41
C ASP A 58 11.02 -6.89 2.40
N ARG A 59 9.95 -7.57 1.99
CA ARG A 59 8.97 -6.97 1.08
C ARG A 59 8.32 -5.75 1.72
N HIS A 60 7.94 -5.88 2.99
CA HIS A 60 7.33 -4.77 3.72
C HIS A 60 8.29 -3.59 3.84
N ARG A 61 9.57 -3.88 4.09
CA ARG A 61 10.57 -2.83 4.20
C ARG A 61 10.73 -2.06 2.89
N ILE A 62 10.78 -2.79 1.78
CA ILE A 62 10.91 -2.15 0.47
C ILE A 62 9.74 -1.21 0.21
N VAL A 63 8.52 -1.72 0.38
CA VAL A 63 7.32 -0.92 0.12
C VAL A 63 7.22 0.25 1.09
N TYR A 64 7.54 0.01 2.36
CA TYR A 64 7.47 1.04 3.37
C TYR A 64 8.38 2.21 3.04
N GLU A 65 9.57 1.93 2.50
CA GLU A 65 10.49 2.98 2.10
C GLU A 65 9.88 3.91 1.06
N TYR A 66 9.18 3.34 0.08
CA TYR A 66 8.54 4.14 -0.96
C TYR A 66 7.31 4.86 -0.46
N LEU A 67 6.68 4.37 0.61
CA LEU A 67 5.49 4.99 1.16
C LEU A 67 5.77 6.00 2.27
N LYS A 68 7.02 6.21 2.62
CA LYS A 68 7.38 7.13 3.69
C LYS A 68 6.71 8.50 3.59
N PRO A 69 6.61 9.10 2.40
CA PRO A 69 5.97 10.42 2.31
C PRO A 69 4.52 10.43 2.78
N PHE A 70 3.86 9.27 2.76
CA PHE A 70 2.46 9.16 3.16
C PHE A 70 2.29 8.70 4.62
N ILE A 71 3.28 7.98 5.15
CA ILE A 71 3.19 7.44 6.50
C ILE A 71 3.25 8.59 7.50
N GLY A 72 2.22 8.67 8.35
CA GLY A 72 2.10 9.76 9.30
C GLY A 72 1.54 11.04 8.70
N HIS A 73 1.33 11.06 7.38
CA HIS A 73 0.83 12.24 6.67
C HIS A 73 -0.44 11.95 5.89
N GLY A 74 -1.18 10.95 6.30
CA GLY A 74 -2.39 10.52 5.64
C GLY A 74 -2.63 9.06 5.84
N ILE A 75 -1.55 8.29 5.96
CA ILE A 75 -1.63 6.86 6.26
C ILE A 75 -1.09 6.63 7.66
N HIS A 76 -1.95 6.14 8.56
CA HIS A 76 -1.56 5.81 9.92
C HIS A 76 -1.66 4.31 10.19
N ASN A 77 -2.60 3.65 9.54
CA ASN A 77 -2.78 2.20 9.64
C ASN A 77 -2.87 1.63 8.24
N ILE A 78 -1.95 0.76 7.90
CA ILE A 78 -1.95 0.14 6.59
C ILE A 78 -1.59 -1.33 6.70
N ASN A 79 -2.42 -2.17 6.07
CA ASN A 79 -2.12 -3.58 5.89
C ASN A 79 -1.63 -3.77 4.47
N MET A 80 -0.61 -4.61 4.31
CA MET A 80 -0.04 -4.87 3.01
C MET A 80 -0.04 -6.35 2.71
N THR A 81 -0.48 -6.69 1.50
CA THR A 81 -0.35 -8.03 0.95
C THR A 81 0.59 -7.93 -0.23
N LEU A 82 1.78 -8.47 -0.09
CA LEU A 82 2.85 -8.30 -1.07
C LEU A 82 3.26 -9.68 -1.57
N LEU A 83 2.96 -9.94 -2.83
CA LEU A 83 3.15 -11.26 -3.41
C LEU A 83 4.10 -11.22 -4.61
N ALA A 84 4.88 -12.28 -4.76
CA ALA A 84 5.57 -12.53 -6.00
C ALA A 84 4.60 -13.18 -6.98
N PRO A 85 4.85 -13.08 -8.29
CA PRO A 85 3.94 -13.67 -9.27
C PRO A 85 3.72 -15.17 -9.07
N SER A 86 4.75 -15.88 -8.63
CA SER A 86 4.63 -17.33 -8.41
C SER A 86 3.69 -17.66 -7.26
N GLU A 87 3.49 -16.73 -6.34
CA GLU A 87 2.63 -16.93 -5.18
C GLU A 87 1.18 -16.57 -5.45
N SER A 88 0.92 -15.84 -6.51
CA SER A 88 -0.44 -15.39 -6.83
C SER A 88 -1.15 -16.31 -7.80
N ARG A 89 -0.53 -17.42 -8.17
CA ARG A 89 -1.13 -18.37 -9.09
C ARG A 89 -2.25 -19.15 -8.41
N HIS A 90 -3.28 -19.36 -9.17
CA HIS A 90 -4.40 -20.20 -8.77
C HIS A 90 -4.68 -21.25 -9.79
#